data_c9d6d967dee31d27f8cef5a1756c780d
#
_entry.id   c9d6d967dee31d27f8cef5a1756c780d
#
_cell.length_a   1.000
_cell.length_b   1.000
_cell.length_c   1.000
_cell.angle_alpha   90.00
_cell.angle_beta   90.00
_cell.angle_gamma   90.00
#
_symmetry.space_group_name_H-M   'P 1'
#
loop_
_entity.id
_entity.type
_entity.pdbx_description
1 polymer ?
#
loop_
_entity_poly.entity_id
_entity_poly.type
_entity_poly.pdbx_seq_one_letter_code
_entity_poly.pdbx_strand_id
1 'polypeptide(L)'
;AARSGAGESILIEEYTGSEGILMHKKVLVCLPLNDAHRAALEASVPEFEFRFNALDDVHAEDVLWADIVLGNAPVSMIRQNKHIEWFQSNSAGPDAYLKPGVLPENCMVTNATGAYGLAISEWMLAMWLGIQKDMFLYRDRQNQRQWAPIDRPVRGITGARVLCVGMGDIGSNFARRAHMLGAEVVGVRRTVHPDTPCPDYCLRVVAQSQLDEELPEADLIALSLPGTPETNNLFNAERFAKCKDGAILINVGRGTTVDSDGFSGKSGKF
;
A
#
# COMPACT_ATOMS: atom_id res chain seq x y z
N ALA A 1 31.97 -1.87 6.20
CA ALA A 1 31.57 -1.18 7.43
C ALA A 1 30.09 -0.86 7.31
N ALA A 2 29.27 -1.65 8.00
CA ALA A 2 27.83 -1.45 8.08
C ALA A 2 27.55 -0.17 8.88
N ARG A 3 26.77 0.75 8.32
CA ARG A 3 26.08 1.76 9.11
C ARG A 3 24.59 1.35 9.20
N SER A 4 24.23 0.88 10.38
CA SER A 4 22.84 0.77 10.82
C SER A 4 22.24 2.17 10.88
N GLY A 5 21.28 2.47 9.99
CA GLY A 5 20.39 3.60 10.16
C GLY A 5 19.38 3.24 11.25
N ALA A 6 19.56 3.83 12.44
CA ALA A 6 18.57 3.82 13.48
C ALA A 6 17.31 4.52 12.96
N GLY A 7 16.20 3.80 12.89
CA GLY A 7 14.89 4.38 12.82
C GLY A 7 14.67 5.15 14.12
N GLU A 8 14.60 6.45 14.04
CA GLU A 8 14.27 7.32 15.17
C GLU A 8 12.90 6.90 15.70
N SER A 9 12.89 6.40 16.92
CA SER A 9 11.72 6.27 17.77
C SER A 9 11.27 7.66 18.21
N ILE A 10 10.63 8.38 17.31
CA ILE A 10 9.93 9.62 17.61
C ILE A 10 8.53 9.20 18.05
N LEU A 11 8.19 9.47 19.30
CA LEU A 11 6.82 9.63 19.83
C LEU A 11 6.55 9.05 21.23
N ILE A 12 7.55 8.95 22.09
CA ILE A 12 7.26 8.71 23.52
C ILE A 12 7.65 9.91 24.40
N GLU A 13 8.52 10.82 23.96
CA GLU A 13 9.00 11.93 24.81
C GLU A 13 8.13 13.20 24.81
N GLU A 14 7.19 13.40 23.91
CA GLU A 14 6.34 14.61 23.90
C GLU A 14 5.02 14.49 24.68
N TYR A 15 4.72 13.33 25.26
CA TYR A 15 3.48 13.15 26.06
C TYR A 15 3.72 13.24 27.57
N THR A 16 4.91 13.61 28.02
CA THR A 16 5.24 13.76 29.47
C THR A 16 4.95 15.17 30.05
N GLY A 17 4.05 15.90 29.45
CA GLY A 17 3.64 17.25 29.87
C GLY A 17 2.32 17.28 30.63
N SER A 18 2.14 16.45 31.66
CA SER A 18 1.32 16.71 32.85
C SER A 18 1.43 15.53 33.80
N GLU A 19 1.82 15.77 35.03
CA GLU A 19 1.68 14.87 36.17
C GLU A 19 0.17 14.55 36.38
N GLY A 20 -0.34 13.55 35.69
CA GLY A 20 -1.71 13.12 35.78
C GLY A 20 -1.78 11.64 35.44
N ILE A 21 -1.72 10.80 36.51
CA ILE A 21 -2.29 9.46 36.57
C ILE A 21 -2.16 8.75 35.21
N LEU A 22 -1.19 7.88 35.07
CA LEU A 22 -1.18 6.83 34.03
C LEU A 22 -2.47 6.03 34.24
N MET A 23 -3.55 6.46 33.59
CA MET A 23 -4.83 5.81 33.67
C MET A 23 -4.68 4.46 33.02
N HIS A 24 -5.06 3.40 33.73
CA HIS A 24 -5.18 2.05 33.17
C HIS A 24 -6.00 2.12 31.89
N LYS A 25 -5.35 1.94 30.73
CA LYS A 25 -6.04 1.93 29.45
C LYS A 25 -6.42 0.50 29.09
N LYS A 26 -7.56 0.37 28.45
CA LYS A 26 -8.12 -0.89 27.99
C LYS A 26 -7.79 -1.07 26.51
N VAL A 27 -6.96 -2.06 26.20
CA VAL A 27 -6.42 -2.28 24.86
C VAL A 27 -7.01 -3.54 24.25
N LEU A 28 -7.78 -3.41 23.20
CA LEU A 28 -8.19 -4.54 22.38
C LEU A 28 -7.18 -4.75 21.23
N VAL A 29 -6.67 -5.96 21.13
CA VAL A 29 -5.73 -6.35 20.09
C VAL A 29 -6.39 -7.36 19.15
N CYS A 30 -6.59 -6.95 17.89
CA CYS A 30 -7.12 -7.78 16.81
C CYS A 30 -6.01 -8.00 15.75
N LEU A 31 -4.89 -8.58 16.17
CA LEU A 31 -3.72 -8.85 15.34
C LEU A 31 -3.31 -10.32 15.47
N PRO A 32 -2.74 -10.93 14.41
CA PRO A 32 -2.27 -12.30 14.44
C PRO A 32 -0.93 -12.41 15.22
N LEU A 33 -0.99 -12.25 16.55
CA LEU A 33 0.18 -12.27 17.42
C LEU A 33 0.40 -13.67 18.00
N ASN A 34 1.66 -14.12 18.05
CA ASN A 34 2.07 -15.27 18.83
C ASN A 34 2.26 -14.91 20.31
N ASP A 35 2.48 -15.90 21.18
CA ASP A 35 2.60 -15.70 22.62
C ASP A 35 3.78 -14.79 23.00
N ALA A 36 4.90 -14.85 22.26
CA ALA A 36 6.05 -13.98 22.51
C ALA A 36 5.73 -12.50 22.18
N HIS A 37 4.97 -12.25 21.10
CA HIS A 37 4.52 -10.91 20.76
C HIS A 37 3.53 -10.36 21.79
N ARG A 38 2.59 -11.20 22.28
CA ARG A 38 1.64 -10.81 23.34
C ARG A 38 2.37 -10.44 24.62
N ALA A 39 3.27 -11.31 25.07
CA ALA A 39 4.06 -11.07 26.27
C ALA A 39 4.93 -9.79 26.16
N ALA A 40 5.53 -9.52 24.98
CA ALA A 40 6.30 -8.32 24.74
C ALA A 40 5.43 -7.06 24.77
N LEU A 41 4.21 -7.12 24.22
CA LEU A 41 3.25 -6.02 24.24
C LEU A 41 2.79 -5.72 25.67
N GLU A 42 2.38 -6.74 26.45
CA GLU A 42 1.98 -6.60 27.84
C GLU A 42 3.13 -6.08 28.72
N ALA A 43 4.36 -6.55 28.50
CA ALA A 43 5.53 -6.08 29.25
C ALA A 43 5.92 -4.64 28.92
N SER A 44 5.56 -4.11 27.75
CA SER A 44 5.91 -2.73 27.34
C SER A 44 5.09 -1.66 28.07
N VAL A 45 3.87 -1.99 28.50
CA VAL A 45 2.94 -1.11 29.24
C VAL A 45 2.16 -1.92 30.27
N PRO A 46 2.81 -2.37 31.35
CA PRO A 46 2.24 -3.32 32.31
C PRO A 46 1.05 -2.76 33.10
N GLU A 47 0.82 -1.45 33.06
CA GLU A 47 -0.32 -0.76 33.67
C GLU A 47 -1.58 -0.81 32.79
N PHE A 48 -1.51 -1.31 31.54
CA PHE A 48 -2.64 -1.40 30.63
C PHE A 48 -3.29 -2.80 30.75
N GLU A 49 -4.61 -2.83 30.54
CA GLU A 49 -5.36 -4.09 30.48
C GLU A 49 -5.55 -4.52 29.03
N PHE A 50 -5.15 -5.75 28.69
CA PHE A 50 -5.20 -6.27 27.32
C PHE A 50 -6.28 -7.33 27.16
N ARG A 51 -6.98 -7.26 26.01
CA ARG A 51 -7.79 -8.36 25.47
C ARG A 51 -7.33 -8.68 24.06
N PHE A 52 -7.24 -9.96 23.74
CA PHE A 52 -6.77 -10.43 22.44
C PHE A 52 -7.88 -11.21 21.75
N ASN A 53 -8.32 -10.71 20.60
CA ASN A 53 -9.27 -11.42 19.74
C ASN A 53 -8.58 -11.86 18.44
N ALA A 54 -9.03 -12.98 17.86
CA ALA A 54 -8.66 -13.35 16.51
C ALA A 54 -9.33 -12.39 15.50
N LEU A 55 -8.72 -12.20 14.32
CA LEU A 55 -9.26 -11.28 13.29
C LEU A 55 -10.63 -11.71 12.77
N ASP A 56 -10.90 -13.00 12.76
CA ASP A 56 -12.13 -13.64 12.30
C ASP A 56 -13.14 -13.89 13.44
N ASP A 57 -12.77 -13.59 14.68
CA ASP A 57 -13.60 -13.81 15.86
C ASP A 57 -13.48 -12.64 16.85
N VAL A 58 -13.90 -11.46 16.41
CA VAL A 58 -13.89 -10.24 17.23
C VAL A 58 -15.20 -10.12 18.00
N HIS A 59 -15.08 -10.01 19.33
CA HIS A 59 -16.24 -9.88 20.21
C HIS A 59 -16.68 -8.43 20.37
N ALA A 60 -17.97 -8.16 20.16
CA ALA A 60 -18.52 -6.80 20.24
C ALA A 60 -18.36 -6.18 21.63
N GLU A 61 -18.43 -6.99 22.70
CA GLU A 61 -18.22 -6.54 24.07
C GLU A 61 -16.80 -6.04 24.32
N ASP A 62 -15.79 -6.67 23.70
CA ASP A 62 -14.38 -6.27 23.80
C ASP A 62 -14.13 -4.97 23.04
N VAL A 63 -14.77 -4.80 21.87
CA VAL A 63 -14.72 -3.54 21.14
C VAL A 63 -15.35 -2.39 21.94
N LEU A 64 -16.49 -2.63 22.58
CA LEU A 64 -17.17 -1.63 23.41
C LEU A 64 -16.41 -1.33 24.73
N TRP A 65 -15.62 -2.26 25.22
CA TRP A 65 -14.81 -2.10 26.42
C TRP A 65 -13.53 -1.28 26.19
N ALA A 66 -13.00 -1.26 24.97
CA ALA A 66 -11.68 -0.75 24.65
C ALA A 66 -11.59 0.78 24.56
N ASP A 67 -10.55 1.36 25.14
CA ASP A 67 -10.11 2.76 24.92
C ASP A 67 -9.15 2.83 23.71
N ILE A 68 -8.38 1.75 23.48
CA ILE A 68 -7.40 1.64 22.39
C ILE A 68 -7.71 0.37 21.60
N VAL A 69 -7.69 0.47 20.27
CA VAL A 69 -7.88 -0.70 19.39
C VAL A 69 -6.67 -0.84 18.46
N LEU A 70 -5.99 -1.98 18.55
CA LEU A 70 -4.89 -2.35 17.66
C LEU A 70 -5.36 -3.43 16.70
N GLY A 71 -5.45 -3.11 15.43
CA GLY A 71 -5.91 -4.02 14.37
C GLY A 71 -7.27 -3.63 13.79
N ASN A 72 -7.71 -4.41 12.77
CA ASN A 72 -8.87 -4.07 11.96
C ASN A 72 -10.15 -4.76 12.46
N ALA A 73 -10.65 -4.39 13.64
CA ALA A 73 -11.95 -4.85 14.10
C ALA A 73 -13.08 -4.41 13.15
N PRO A 74 -14.20 -5.15 13.04
CA PRO A 74 -15.29 -4.82 12.12
C PRO A 74 -15.81 -3.38 12.30
N VAL A 75 -15.94 -2.63 11.20
CA VAL A 75 -16.37 -1.23 11.20
C VAL A 75 -17.74 -1.06 11.89
N SER A 76 -18.64 -2.04 11.75
CA SER A 76 -19.96 -2.03 12.40
C SER A 76 -19.87 -2.08 13.92
N MET A 77 -18.84 -2.73 14.48
CA MET A 77 -18.59 -2.79 15.92
C MET A 77 -17.88 -1.52 16.40
N ILE A 78 -16.81 -1.09 15.69
CA ILE A 78 -16.08 0.15 15.99
C ILE A 78 -17.02 1.35 16.08
N ARG A 79 -17.97 1.47 15.15
CA ARG A 79 -18.98 2.56 15.13
C ARG A 79 -19.81 2.65 16.42
N GLN A 80 -19.96 1.57 17.14
CA GLN A 80 -20.75 1.52 18.38
C GLN A 80 -19.96 2.04 19.59
N ASN A 81 -18.66 1.94 19.60
CA ASN A 81 -17.82 2.48 20.65
C ASN A 81 -17.61 4.00 20.43
N LYS A 82 -17.98 4.81 21.44
CA LYS A 82 -17.93 6.29 21.38
C LYS A 82 -16.79 6.89 22.20
N HIS A 83 -15.91 6.05 22.76
CA HIS A 83 -14.84 6.50 23.62
C HIS A 83 -13.46 5.97 23.21
N ILE A 84 -13.32 5.35 22.03
CA ILE A 84 -12.00 4.99 21.49
C ILE A 84 -11.15 6.26 21.36
N GLU A 85 -10.01 6.26 22.03
CA GLU A 85 -9.06 7.37 22.02
C GLU A 85 -7.99 7.19 20.95
N TRP A 86 -7.58 5.92 20.70
CA TRP A 86 -6.59 5.59 19.69
C TRP A 86 -6.98 4.33 18.92
N PHE A 87 -6.96 4.44 17.61
CA PHE A 87 -7.18 3.35 16.67
C PHE A 87 -5.95 3.16 15.79
N GLN A 88 -5.25 2.06 15.93
CA GLN A 88 -4.13 1.65 15.08
C GLN A 88 -4.61 0.62 14.05
N SER A 89 -4.74 1.02 12.79
CA SER A 89 -5.01 0.07 11.70
C SER A 89 -3.81 -0.83 11.41
N ASN A 90 -4.05 -2.13 11.18
CA ASN A 90 -3.00 -3.04 10.70
C ASN A 90 -2.81 -2.99 9.17
N SER A 91 -3.53 -2.12 8.46
CA SER A 91 -3.37 -1.85 7.04
C SER A 91 -2.83 -0.44 6.79
N ALA A 92 -2.17 -0.24 5.65
CA ALA A 92 -1.71 1.09 5.25
C ALA A 92 -2.84 2.04 4.85
N GLY A 93 -4.04 1.51 4.54
CA GLY A 93 -5.21 2.30 4.15
C GLY A 93 -6.38 2.11 5.11
N PRO A 94 -6.58 3.03 6.07
CA PRO A 94 -7.66 2.97 7.04
C PRO A 94 -8.98 3.56 6.53
N ASP A 95 -9.18 3.67 5.21
CA ASP A 95 -10.26 4.43 4.56
C ASP A 95 -11.67 4.11 5.11
N ALA A 96 -11.91 2.83 5.47
CA ALA A 96 -13.20 2.40 6.00
C ALA A 96 -13.50 2.99 7.38
N TYR A 97 -12.47 3.23 8.18
CA TYR A 97 -12.57 3.75 9.55
C TYR A 97 -12.62 5.28 9.59
N LEU A 98 -12.11 5.96 8.54
CA LEU A 98 -12.12 7.42 8.43
C LEU A 98 -13.44 7.98 7.94
N LYS A 99 -14.44 7.15 7.67
CA LYS A 99 -15.77 7.60 7.27
C LYS A 99 -16.47 8.29 8.46
N PRO A 100 -17.24 9.35 8.20
CA PRO A 100 -17.97 10.07 9.24
C PRO A 100 -18.78 9.14 10.15
N GLY A 101 -18.67 9.34 11.46
CA GLY A 101 -19.40 8.60 12.49
C GLY A 101 -18.94 7.16 12.72
N VAL A 102 -17.78 6.74 12.18
CA VAL A 102 -17.16 5.44 12.49
C VAL A 102 -16.33 5.54 13.76
N LEU A 103 -15.35 6.40 13.80
CA LEU A 103 -14.55 6.69 14.99
C LEU A 103 -15.02 7.98 15.67
N PRO A 104 -14.77 8.17 16.98
CA PRO A 104 -14.97 9.46 17.65
C PRO A 104 -14.14 10.57 16.99
N GLU A 105 -14.64 11.81 17.01
CA GLU A 105 -13.96 12.96 16.36
C GLU A 105 -12.55 13.22 16.91
N ASN A 106 -12.33 12.96 18.20
CA ASN A 106 -11.04 13.17 18.87
C ASN A 106 -10.18 11.90 18.88
N CYS A 107 -10.57 10.82 18.19
CA CYS A 107 -9.80 9.59 18.14
C CYS A 107 -8.53 9.80 17.34
N MET A 108 -7.37 9.47 17.93
CA MET A 108 -6.12 9.39 17.20
C MET A 108 -6.16 8.19 16.28
N VAL A 109 -5.87 8.39 14.99
CA VAL A 109 -5.81 7.30 14.00
C VAL A 109 -4.40 7.18 13.44
N THR A 110 -3.85 5.99 13.60
CA THR A 110 -2.56 5.61 13.00
C THR A 110 -2.73 4.37 12.12
N ASN A 111 -1.79 4.14 11.22
CA ASN A 111 -1.84 3.04 10.27
C ASN A 111 -0.48 2.32 10.13
N ALA A 112 -0.46 1.23 9.38
CA ALA A 112 0.74 0.43 9.15
C ALA A 112 1.51 0.85 7.88
N THR A 113 1.57 2.16 7.57
CA THR A 113 2.43 2.66 6.49
C THR A 113 3.89 2.35 6.80
N GLY A 114 4.63 1.82 5.81
CA GLY A 114 6.00 1.34 5.97
C GLY A 114 6.14 -0.17 6.18
N ALA A 115 5.07 -0.85 6.60
CA ALA A 115 5.12 -2.30 6.86
C ALA A 115 5.03 -3.17 5.60
N TYR A 116 4.45 -2.66 4.52
CA TYR A 116 4.08 -3.46 3.35
C TYR A 116 4.95 -3.24 2.12
N GLY A 117 5.79 -2.20 2.11
CA GLY A 117 6.56 -1.79 0.93
C GLY A 117 7.43 -2.89 0.36
N LEU A 118 8.10 -3.67 1.21
CA LEU A 118 8.94 -4.78 0.80
C LEU A 118 8.10 -5.88 0.10
N ALA A 119 7.16 -6.49 0.82
CA ALA A 119 6.42 -7.65 0.34
C ALA A 119 5.58 -7.35 -0.91
N ILE A 120 4.87 -6.20 -0.92
CA ILE A 120 4.04 -5.82 -2.08
C ILE A 120 4.90 -5.48 -3.29
N SER A 121 6.03 -4.78 -3.11
CA SER A 121 6.91 -4.45 -4.24
C SER A 121 7.56 -5.70 -4.87
N GLU A 122 7.86 -6.72 -4.08
CA GLU A 122 8.35 -8.01 -4.57
C GLU A 122 7.25 -8.76 -5.35
N TRP A 123 6.02 -8.74 -4.85
CA TRP A 123 4.88 -9.29 -5.58
C TRP A 123 4.65 -8.57 -6.91
N MET A 124 4.71 -7.22 -6.94
CA MET A 124 4.60 -6.44 -8.18
C MET A 124 5.68 -6.83 -9.19
N LEU A 125 6.91 -7.04 -8.71
CA LEU A 125 8.02 -7.47 -9.55
C LEU A 125 7.79 -8.88 -10.11
N ALA A 126 7.31 -9.80 -9.29
CA ALA A 126 6.97 -11.15 -9.70
C ALA A 126 5.86 -11.16 -10.77
N MET A 127 4.81 -10.34 -10.60
CA MET A 127 3.75 -10.18 -11.60
C MET A 127 4.28 -9.59 -12.90
N TRP A 128 5.10 -8.54 -12.83
CA TRP A 128 5.71 -7.95 -14.01
C TRP A 128 6.56 -8.95 -14.79
N LEU A 129 7.46 -9.66 -14.12
CA LEU A 129 8.27 -10.71 -14.71
C LEU A 129 7.39 -11.83 -15.29
N GLY A 130 6.37 -12.26 -14.55
CA GLY A 130 5.44 -13.30 -14.98
C GLY A 130 4.72 -12.97 -16.29
N ILE A 131 4.21 -11.73 -16.41
CA ILE A 131 3.55 -11.23 -17.61
C ILE A 131 4.59 -11.02 -18.73
N GLN A 132 5.70 -10.35 -18.42
CA GLN A 132 6.73 -10.00 -19.41
C GLN A 132 7.38 -11.22 -20.06
N LYS A 133 7.46 -12.34 -19.34
CA LYS A 133 8.08 -13.61 -19.77
C LYS A 133 7.08 -14.70 -20.14
N ASP A 134 5.79 -14.34 -20.26
CA ASP A 134 4.72 -15.29 -20.63
C ASP A 134 4.61 -16.52 -19.70
N MET A 135 5.04 -16.39 -18.44
CA MET A 135 5.11 -17.52 -17.50
C MET A 135 3.74 -18.15 -17.26
N PHE A 136 2.67 -17.34 -17.23
CA PHE A 136 1.29 -17.84 -17.06
C PHE A 136 0.84 -18.66 -18.25
N LEU A 137 1.14 -18.23 -19.49
CA LEU A 137 0.82 -18.95 -20.70
C LEU A 137 1.64 -20.24 -20.80
N TYR A 138 2.93 -20.22 -20.46
CA TYR A 138 3.74 -21.44 -20.42
C TYR A 138 3.22 -22.45 -19.40
N ARG A 139 2.81 -21.97 -18.19
CA ARG A 139 2.19 -22.85 -17.19
C ARG A 139 0.92 -23.50 -17.71
N ASP A 140 0.05 -22.74 -18.40
CA ASP A 140 -1.20 -23.26 -18.92
C ASP A 140 -0.96 -24.32 -20.03
N ARG A 141 0.03 -24.09 -20.91
CA ARG A 141 0.49 -25.08 -21.90
C ARG A 141 1.09 -26.31 -21.24
N GLN A 142 1.89 -26.14 -20.18
CA GLN A 142 2.45 -27.25 -19.41
C GLN A 142 1.35 -28.15 -18.82
N ASN A 143 0.29 -27.54 -18.26
CA ASN A 143 -0.88 -28.27 -17.75
C ASN A 143 -1.59 -29.06 -18.85
N GLN A 144 -1.58 -28.53 -20.07
CA GLN A 144 -2.14 -29.18 -21.28
C GLN A 144 -1.15 -30.16 -21.96
N ARG A 145 0.07 -30.32 -21.42
CA ARG A 145 1.17 -31.11 -22.02
C ARG A 145 1.53 -30.67 -23.43
N GLN A 146 1.41 -29.34 -23.69
CA GLN A 146 1.72 -28.76 -24.99
C GLN A 146 3.10 -28.10 -24.95
N TRP A 147 3.99 -28.53 -25.85
CA TRP A 147 5.26 -27.86 -26.13
C TRP A 147 5.11 -27.04 -27.40
N ALA A 148 4.82 -25.75 -27.25
CA ALA A 148 4.68 -24.83 -28.38
C ALA A 148 5.38 -23.50 -28.08
N PRO A 149 6.16 -22.96 -29.03
CA PRO A 149 6.79 -21.65 -28.87
C PRO A 149 5.73 -20.55 -28.86
N ILE A 150 6.09 -19.43 -28.26
CA ILE A 150 5.28 -18.19 -28.35
C ILE A 150 5.88 -17.39 -29.50
N ASP A 151 5.05 -17.12 -30.51
CA ASP A 151 5.47 -16.39 -31.72
C ASP A 151 5.35 -14.87 -31.50
N ARG A 152 6.20 -14.37 -30.59
CA ARG A 152 6.39 -12.93 -30.37
C ARG A 152 7.75 -12.66 -29.76
N PRO A 153 8.30 -11.44 -29.94
CA PRO A 153 9.59 -11.07 -29.36
C PRO A 153 9.58 -11.17 -27.84
N VAL A 154 10.64 -11.71 -27.26
CA VAL A 154 10.85 -11.72 -25.81
C VAL A 154 11.14 -10.28 -25.35
N ARG A 155 10.33 -9.79 -24.44
CA ARG A 155 10.49 -8.46 -23.86
C ARG A 155 11.48 -8.50 -22.68
N GLY A 156 12.40 -7.55 -22.64
CA GLY A 156 13.34 -7.35 -21.53
C GLY A 156 12.80 -6.37 -20.48
N ILE A 157 13.41 -6.38 -19.30
CA ILE A 157 13.23 -5.33 -18.29
C ILE A 157 14.24 -4.22 -18.48
N THR A 158 15.47 -4.58 -18.87
CA THR A 158 16.53 -3.59 -19.12
C THR A 158 16.09 -2.60 -20.20
N GLY A 159 16.13 -1.32 -19.88
CA GLY A 159 15.68 -0.24 -20.75
C GLY A 159 14.16 -0.05 -20.82
N ALA A 160 13.36 -0.91 -20.14
CA ALA A 160 11.91 -0.70 -20.07
C ALA A 160 11.58 0.58 -19.28
N ARG A 161 10.64 1.37 -19.78
CA ARG A 161 10.14 2.58 -19.10
C ARG A 161 9.07 2.18 -18.08
N VAL A 162 9.35 2.45 -16.81
CA VAL A 162 8.45 2.18 -15.69
C VAL A 162 7.91 3.48 -15.12
N LEU A 163 6.60 3.64 -15.13
CA LEU A 163 5.90 4.78 -14.56
C LEU A 163 5.32 4.41 -13.18
N CYS A 164 5.95 4.88 -12.11
CA CYS A 164 5.51 4.65 -10.74
C CYS A 164 4.57 5.76 -10.29
N VAL A 165 3.26 5.53 -10.36
CA VAL A 165 2.22 6.49 -9.95
C VAL A 165 1.91 6.31 -8.47
N GLY A 166 2.47 7.23 -7.66
CA GLY A 166 2.55 7.13 -6.22
C GLY A 166 3.94 6.69 -5.76
N MET A 167 4.72 7.64 -5.20
CA MET A 167 6.08 7.43 -4.70
C MET A 167 6.10 7.38 -3.16
N GLY A 168 5.11 6.71 -2.57
CA GLY A 168 5.08 6.36 -1.15
C GLY A 168 5.93 5.11 -0.84
N ASP A 169 5.66 4.46 0.29
CA ASP A 169 6.39 3.26 0.72
C ASP A 169 6.43 2.16 -0.37
N ILE A 170 5.28 1.73 -0.87
CA ILE A 170 5.20 0.66 -1.87
C ILE A 170 5.84 1.09 -3.20
N GLY A 171 5.45 2.26 -3.73
CA GLY A 171 5.93 2.72 -5.03
C GLY A 171 7.43 2.98 -5.07
N SER A 172 8.01 3.55 -4.01
CA SER A 172 9.45 3.77 -3.91
C SER A 172 10.24 2.47 -3.79
N ASN A 173 9.72 1.49 -3.03
CA ASN A 173 10.30 0.16 -2.94
C ASN A 173 10.27 -0.59 -4.28
N PHE A 174 9.17 -0.48 -5.03
CA PHE A 174 9.07 -1.06 -6.36
C PHE A 174 9.99 -0.35 -7.38
N ALA A 175 9.98 0.99 -7.39
CA ALA A 175 10.83 1.81 -8.25
C ALA A 175 12.32 1.45 -8.14
N ARG A 176 12.81 1.34 -6.88
CA ARG A 176 14.19 0.93 -6.61
C ARG A 176 14.52 -0.43 -7.17
N ARG A 177 13.63 -1.43 -7.00
CA ARG A 177 13.83 -2.80 -7.50
C ARG A 177 13.78 -2.86 -9.03
N ALA A 178 12.87 -2.12 -9.66
CA ALA A 178 12.79 -2.01 -11.11
C ALA A 178 14.08 -1.41 -11.69
N HIS A 179 14.59 -0.34 -11.08
CA HIS A 179 15.86 0.27 -11.44
C HIS A 179 17.04 -0.68 -11.30
N MET A 180 17.14 -1.46 -10.22
CA MET A 180 18.18 -2.47 -10.02
C MET A 180 18.20 -3.55 -11.12
N LEU A 181 17.08 -3.80 -11.78
CA LEU A 181 16.96 -4.69 -12.94
C LEU A 181 17.23 -3.99 -14.29
N GLY A 182 17.64 -2.73 -14.26
CA GLY A 182 17.99 -1.96 -15.45
C GLY A 182 16.82 -1.25 -16.13
N ALA A 183 15.67 -1.11 -15.48
CA ALA A 183 14.56 -0.30 -15.96
C ALA A 183 14.84 1.20 -15.77
N GLU A 184 14.26 2.02 -16.65
CA GLU A 184 14.22 3.48 -16.54
C GLU A 184 12.95 3.90 -15.80
N VAL A 185 13.09 4.41 -14.57
CA VAL A 185 11.94 4.72 -13.72
C VAL A 185 11.59 6.20 -13.78
N VAL A 186 10.32 6.50 -14.00
CA VAL A 186 9.72 7.83 -13.80
C VAL A 186 8.76 7.76 -12.62
N GLY A 187 9.02 8.57 -11.59
CA GLY A 187 8.15 8.69 -10.43
C GLY A 187 7.09 9.76 -10.62
N VAL A 188 5.85 9.48 -10.20
CA VAL A 188 4.76 10.48 -10.20
C VAL A 188 4.33 10.75 -8.77
N ARG A 189 4.32 12.04 -8.37
CA ARG A 189 3.81 12.53 -7.09
C ARG A 189 2.64 13.47 -7.31
N ARG A 190 1.81 13.67 -6.29
CA ARG A 190 0.69 14.62 -6.36
C ARG A 190 1.17 16.01 -6.77
N THR A 191 2.20 16.49 -6.09
CA THR A 191 2.87 17.76 -6.35
C THR A 191 4.38 17.56 -6.38
N VAL A 192 5.05 18.33 -7.22
CA VAL A 192 6.51 18.42 -7.30
C VAL A 192 6.89 19.88 -7.22
N HIS A 193 7.82 20.22 -6.35
CA HIS A 193 8.41 21.55 -6.19
C HIS A 193 9.84 21.57 -6.75
N PRO A 194 10.41 22.73 -7.06
CA PRO A 194 11.77 22.82 -7.62
C PRO A 194 12.85 22.13 -6.76
N ASP A 195 12.64 22.08 -5.46
CA ASP A 195 13.50 21.43 -4.46
C ASP A 195 13.12 20.00 -4.13
N THR A 196 12.09 19.42 -4.80
CA THR A 196 11.69 18.01 -4.60
C THR A 196 12.84 17.10 -5.01
N PRO A 197 13.39 16.29 -4.10
CA PRO A 197 14.50 15.41 -4.45
C PRO A 197 14.08 14.38 -5.51
N CYS A 198 14.91 14.22 -6.55
CA CYS A 198 14.82 13.09 -7.45
C CYS A 198 15.69 11.96 -6.87
N PRO A 199 15.11 10.82 -6.48
CA PRO A 199 15.89 9.67 -6.02
C PRO A 199 16.84 9.17 -7.12
N ASP A 200 18.00 8.64 -6.73
CA ASP A 200 19.03 8.12 -7.64
C ASP A 200 18.55 6.94 -8.51
N TYR A 201 17.51 6.25 -8.09
CA TYR A 201 16.85 5.18 -8.83
C TYR A 201 15.72 5.68 -9.77
N CYS A 202 15.50 6.99 -9.88
CA CYS A 202 14.55 7.58 -10.82
C CYS A 202 15.28 8.43 -11.88
N LEU A 203 14.84 8.29 -13.13
CA LEU A 203 15.28 9.18 -14.21
C LEU A 203 14.80 10.60 -13.94
N ARG A 204 13.54 10.74 -13.48
CA ARG A 204 12.92 11.99 -13.03
C ARG A 204 11.71 11.71 -12.15
N VAL A 205 11.26 12.75 -11.44
CA VAL A 205 9.97 12.76 -10.72
C VAL A 205 9.13 13.89 -11.28
N VAL A 206 7.89 13.57 -11.67
CA VAL A 206 6.94 14.51 -12.25
C VAL A 206 5.69 14.68 -11.39
N ALA A 207 4.99 15.80 -11.56
CA ALA A 207 3.71 16.02 -10.90
C ALA A 207 2.59 15.21 -11.57
N GLN A 208 1.53 14.88 -10.82
CA GLN A 208 0.38 14.17 -11.36
C GLN A 208 -0.30 14.88 -12.54
N SER A 209 -0.18 16.21 -12.62
CA SER A 209 -0.64 17.00 -13.76
C SER A 209 0.07 16.69 -15.07
N GLN A 210 1.30 16.13 -14.99
CA GLN A 210 2.12 15.74 -16.15
C GLN A 210 2.00 14.24 -16.46
N LEU A 211 1.13 13.51 -15.76
CA LEU A 211 0.95 12.06 -15.92
C LEU A 211 0.68 11.68 -17.39
N ASP A 212 -0.16 12.44 -18.06
CA ASP A 212 -0.60 12.15 -19.42
C ASP A 212 0.53 12.25 -20.46
N GLU A 213 1.58 13.02 -20.17
CA GLU A 213 2.77 13.16 -21.01
C GLU A 213 3.68 11.93 -20.94
N GLU A 214 3.62 11.19 -19.84
CA GLU A 214 4.47 10.02 -19.58
C GLU A 214 3.85 8.69 -20.06
N LEU A 215 2.51 8.65 -20.25
CA LEU A 215 1.79 7.43 -20.61
C LEU A 215 2.22 6.80 -21.95
N PRO A 216 2.50 7.57 -23.02
CA PRO A 216 2.86 7.00 -24.33
C PRO A 216 4.18 6.22 -24.33
N GLU A 217 5.08 6.51 -23.39
CA GLU A 217 6.40 5.87 -23.30
C GLU A 217 6.45 4.72 -22.27
N ALA A 218 5.40 4.57 -21.43
CA ALA A 218 5.41 3.63 -20.33
C ALA A 218 5.18 2.19 -20.80
N ASP A 219 6.17 1.29 -20.58
CA ASP A 219 6.03 -0.15 -20.75
C ASP A 219 5.30 -0.80 -19.58
N LEU A 220 5.48 -0.23 -18.38
CA LEU A 220 4.79 -0.62 -17.16
C LEU A 220 4.28 0.61 -16.41
N ILE A 221 3.03 0.56 -16.00
CA ILE A 221 2.38 1.55 -15.16
C ILE A 221 2.06 0.89 -13.82
N ALA A 222 2.71 1.34 -12.75
CA ALA A 222 2.57 0.81 -11.39
C ALA A 222 1.81 1.80 -10.53
N LEU A 223 0.59 1.45 -10.12
CA LEU A 223 -0.28 2.30 -9.30
C LEU A 223 -0.20 1.88 -7.82
N SER A 224 0.19 2.81 -6.97
CA SER A 224 0.24 2.62 -5.51
C SER A 224 -0.32 3.84 -4.76
N LEU A 225 -1.50 4.31 -5.20
CA LEU A 225 -2.15 5.51 -4.69
C LEU A 225 -3.15 5.21 -3.56
N PRO A 226 -3.32 6.13 -2.60
CA PRO A 226 -4.43 6.06 -1.65
C PRO A 226 -5.77 6.30 -2.35
N GLY A 227 -6.88 5.89 -1.71
CA GLY A 227 -8.24 6.17 -2.18
C GLY A 227 -8.69 7.56 -1.73
N THR A 228 -8.60 8.53 -2.63
CA THR A 228 -9.10 9.89 -2.41
C THR A 228 -10.01 10.31 -3.56
N PRO A 229 -10.82 11.38 -3.40
CA PRO A 229 -11.61 11.90 -4.52
C PRO A 229 -10.77 12.19 -5.78
N GLU A 230 -9.54 12.68 -5.61
CA GLU A 230 -8.65 13.07 -6.70
C GLU A 230 -8.02 11.86 -7.41
N THR A 231 -7.96 10.70 -6.74
CA THR A 231 -7.43 9.46 -7.31
C THR A 231 -8.51 8.54 -7.84
N ASN A 232 -9.78 8.83 -7.57
CA ASN A 232 -10.90 8.05 -8.07
C ASN A 232 -11.02 8.18 -9.59
N ASN A 233 -11.11 7.06 -10.30
CA ASN A 233 -11.12 6.99 -11.77
C ASN A 233 -9.97 7.79 -12.42
N LEU A 234 -8.82 7.86 -11.74
CA LEU A 234 -7.64 8.53 -12.29
C LEU A 234 -7.23 7.92 -13.63
N PHE A 235 -7.35 6.60 -13.78
CA PHE A 235 -7.18 5.88 -15.02
C PHE A 235 -8.56 5.56 -15.63
N ASN A 236 -9.01 6.46 -16.49
CA ASN A 236 -10.25 6.37 -17.26
C ASN A 236 -9.95 6.02 -18.74
N ALA A 237 -11.01 5.89 -19.55
CA ALA A 237 -10.91 5.55 -20.97
C ALA A 237 -10.00 6.50 -21.75
N GLU A 238 -9.99 7.80 -21.43
CA GLU A 238 -9.15 8.80 -22.10
C GLU A 238 -7.67 8.53 -21.82
N ARG A 239 -7.29 8.26 -20.56
CA ARG A 239 -5.91 7.93 -20.19
C ARG A 239 -5.46 6.60 -20.75
N PHE A 240 -6.32 5.58 -20.75
CA PHE A 240 -6.01 4.32 -21.42
C PHE A 240 -5.75 4.51 -22.92
N ALA A 241 -6.43 5.47 -23.56
CA ALA A 241 -6.16 5.80 -24.96
C ALA A 241 -4.75 6.34 -25.21
N LYS A 242 -4.15 7.01 -24.21
CA LYS A 242 -2.79 7.59 -24.28
C LYS A 242 -1.70 6.56 -23.96
N CYS A 243 -2.04 5.44 -23.34
CA CYS A 243 -1.06 4.42 -22.99
C CYS A 243 -0.46 3.77 -24.24
N LYS A 244 0.81 3.40 -24.12
CA LYS A 244 1.54 2.62 -25.12
C LYS A 244 0.83 1.28 -25.36
N ASP A 245 0.77 0.83 -26.61
CA ASP A 245 0.21 -0.48 -26.96
C ASP A 245 1.05 -1.60 -26.32
N GLY A 246 0.40 -2.50 -25.60
CA GLY A 246 1.06 -3.57 -24.86
C GLY A 246 1.72 -3.12 -23.56
N ALA A 247 1.40 -1.93 -23.04
CA ALA A 247 1.78 -1.53 -21.70
C ALA A 247 1.15 -2.47 -20.67
N ILE A 248 1.86 -2.70 -19.58
CA ILE A 248 1.37 -3.50 -18.44
C ILE A 248 0.88 -2.53 -17.36
N LEU A 249 -0.29 -2.78 -16.80
CA LEU A 249 -0.82 -2.04 -15.64
C LEU A 249 -0.83 -2.95 -14.41
N ILE A 250 -0.20 -2.50 -13.33
CA ILE A 250 -0.26 -3.15 -12.02
C ILE A 250 -0.83 -2.15 -11.01
N ASN A 251 -1.98 -2.48 -10.42
CA ASN A 251 -2.59 -1.65 -9.39
C ASN A 251 -2.61 -2.38 -8.03
N VAL A 252 -1.86 -1.87 -7.08
CA VAL A 252 -1.80 -2.34 -5.68
C VAL A 252 -2.32 -1.28 -4.70
N GLY A 253 -2.82 -0.15 -5.22
CA GLY A 253 -3.44 0.90 -4.42
C GLY A 253 -4.90 0.59 -4.12
N ARG A 254 -5.80 1.23 -4.84
CA ARG A 254 -7.25 1.04 -4.70
C ARG A 254 -7.89 0.73 -6.04
N GLY A 255 -8.85 -0.20 -6.03
CA GLY A 255 -9.63 -0.55 -7.24
C GLY A 255 -10.29 0.67 -7.89
N THR A 256 -10.78 1.60 -7.07
CA THR A 256 -11.42 2.83 -7.53
C THR A 256 -10.51 3.79 -8.30
N THR A 257 -9.19 3.57 -8.30
CA THR A 257 -8.24 4.37 -9.10
C THR A 257 -8.39 4.08 -10.61
N VAL A 258 -8.92 2.91 -10.95
CA VAL A 258 -9.11 2.46 -12.33
C VAL A 258 -10.61 2.39 -12.65
N ASP A 259 -11.02 3.05 -13.72
CA ASP A 259 -12.34 2.87 -14.31
C ASP A 259 -12.37 1.54 -15.07
N SER A 260 -12.98 0.52 -14.46
CA SER A 260 -13.07 -0.83 -15.03
C SER A 260 -13.86 -0.89 -16.34
N ASP A 261 -14.87 -0.03 -16.49
CA ASP A 261 -15.67 0.04 -17.72
C ASP A 261 -14.88 0.69 -18.86
N GLY A 262 -14.15 1.75 -18.54
CA GLY A 262 -13.21 2.40 -19.46
C GLY A 262 -12.06 1.49 -19.89
N PHE A 263 -11.61 0.58 -19.00
CA PHE A 263 -10.60 -0.43 -19.30
C PHE A 263 -11.10 -1.50 -20.26
N SER A 264 -12.30 -2.07 -20.02
CA SER A 264 -12.86 -3.18 -20.82
C SER A 264 -13.11 -2.81 -22.27
N GLY A 265 -13.38 -1.54 -22.59
CA GLY A 265 -13.52 -1.02 -23.96
C GLY A 265 -12.24 -1.05 -24.81
N LYS A 266 -11.07 -1.40 -24.21
CA LYS A 266 -9.76 -1.40 -24.86
C LYS A 266 -8.94 -2.66 -24.59
N SER A 267 -9.59 -3.76 -24.29
CA SER A 267 -8.96 -5.06 -23.95
C SER A 267 -8.00 -5.65 -25.01
N GLY A 268 -7.80 -4.98 -26.13
CA GLY A 268 -6.79 -5.34 -27.13
C GLY A 268 -5.44 -4.62 -27.00
N LYS A 269 -5.31 -3.68 -26.05
CA LYS A 269 -4.06 -2.89 -25.88
C LYS A 269 -3.20 -3.34 -24.69
N PHE A 270 -3.78 -4.06 -23.70
CA PHE A 270 -3.10 -4.52 -22.49
C PHE A 270 -2.96 -6.03 -22.44
#